data_074ea765440e3f4edd3fa5d529141072
#
_entry.id   074ea765440e3f4edd3fa5d529141072
#
_cell.length_a   1.000
_cell.length_b   1.000
_cell.length_c   1.000
_cell.angle_alpha   90.00
_cell.angle_beta   90.00
_cell.angle_gamma   90.00
#
_symmetry.space_group_name_H-M   'P 1'
#
loop_
_entity.id
_entity.type
_entity.pdbx_description
1 polymer ?
#
loop_
_entity_poly.entity_id
_entity_poly.type
_entity_poly.pdbx_seq_one_letter_code
_entity_poly.pdbx_strand_id
1 'polypeptide(L)'
;MNDTPDMQSFYCAIGLGNPKSPSNVGSVVRACGCFSADHIFYTGSRYDRAEPFYTDTANQRNEIPLTHIDSLTEAPVKPEVKIISVELCENAVPLTDYRHPEQALYLFGPEDYSLSQETINKSDDVVFIPTTGCLNLSATVNLLLYDRMIKQTKVLSHIEANDLIRSSRDCRNNLIVKD
;
A
#
# COMPACT_ATOMS: atom_id res chain seq x y z
N MET A 1 -10.03 -35.00 15.75
CA MET A 1 -9.87 -34.18 14.56
C MET A 1 -9.96 -32.74 15.04
N ASN A 2 -8.82 -32.07 15.15
CA ASN A 2 -8.77 -30.68 15.56
C ASN A 2 -8.92 -29.81 14.29
N ASP A 3 -10.15 -29.36 14.05
CA ASP A 3 -10.38 -28.25 13.13
C ASP A 3 -9.84 -26.97 13.78
N THR A 4 -8.56 -26.71 13.61
CA THR A 4 -8.05 -25.34 13.73
C THR A 4 -8.67 -24.60 12.56
N PRO A 5 -9.44 -23.51 12.79
CA PRO A 5 -9.90 -22.68 11.68
C PRO A 5 -8.66 -22.19 10.95
N ASP A 6 -8.65 -22.44 9.64
CA ASP A 6 -7.66 -21.92 8.72
C ASP A 6 -7.63 -20.39 8.95
N MET A 7 -6.57 -19.90 9.60
CA MET A 7 -6.39 -18.46 9.75
C MET A 7 -6.15 -17.94 8.35
N GLN A 8 -7.23 -17.49 7.71
CA GLN A 8 -7.21 -16.82 6.42
C GLN A 8 -6.19 -15.68 6.52
N SER A 9 -5.01 -15.91 5.98
CA SER A 9 -3.91 -14.97 6.13
C SER A 9 -4.24 -13.72 5.33
N PHE A 10 -4.31 -12.59 6.01
CA PHE A 10 -4.38 -11.29 5.34
C PHE A 10 -3.21 -11.16 4.37
N TYR A 11 -3.50 -10.66 3.18
CA TYR A 11 -2.47 -10.36 2.19
C TYR A 11 -2.72 -8.97 1.63
N CYS A 12 -1.67 -8.17 1.57
CA CYS A 12 -1.72 -6.83 1.02
C CYS A 12 -0.50 -6.56 0.15
N ALA A 13 -0.71 -6.36 -1.14
CA ALA A 13 0.35 -5.96 -2.05
C ALA A 13 0.02 -4.63 -2.73
N ILE A 14 1.07 -3.92 -3.15
CA ILE A 14 0.99 -2.65 -3.86
C ILE A 14 1.56 -2.83 -5.26
N GLY A 15 0.83 -2.37 -6.27
CA GLY A 15 1.26 -2.35 -7.67
C GLY A 15 1.46 -0.92 -8.17
N LEU A 16 2.65 -0.58 -8.63
CA LEU A 16 3.03 0.76 -9.12
C LEU A 16 3.20 0.74 -10.64
N GLY A 17 2.33 1.45 -11.35
CA GLY A 17 2.40 1.59 -12.81
C GLY A 17 3.52 2.54 -13.23
N ASN A 18 4.63 2.02 -13.76
CA ASN A 18 5.75 2.77 -14.32
C ASN A 18 6.14 4.02 -13.48
N PRO A 19 6.45 3.86 -12.18
CA PRO A 19 6.73 4.97 -11.28
C PRO A 19 7.95 5.77 -11.76
N LYS A 20 7.89 7.10 -11.61
CA LYS A 20 8.92 8.02 -12.11
C LYS A 20 9.97 8.35 -11.05
N SER A 21 9.52 8.54 -9.83
CA SER A 21 10.34 9.12 -8.75
C SER A 21 10.85 8.06 -7.78
N PRO A 22 12.18 7.82 -7.68
CA PRO A 22 12.75 6.94 -6.67
C PRO A 22 12.39 7.34 -5.23
N SER A 23 12.23 8.64 -4.95
CA SER A 23 11.81 9.12 -3.64
C SER A 23 10.37 8.73 -3.30
N ASN A 24 9.46 8.71 -4.30
CA ASN A 24 8.11 8.22 -4.10
C ASN A 24 8.12 6.71 -3.84
N VAL A 25 8.88 5.95 -4.63
CA VAL A 25 9.03 4.48 -4.41
C VAL A 25 9.62 4.19 -3.03
N GLY A 26 10.68 4.88 -2.62
CA GLY A 26 11.24 4.75 -1.28
C GLY A 26 10.23 5.07 -0.16
N SER A 27 9.40 6.10 -0.36
CA SER A 27 8.32 6.45 0.58
C SER A 27 7.21 5.40 0.61
N VAL A 28 6.89 4.77 -0.53
CA VAL A 28 5.94 3.64 -0.60
C VAL A 28 6.51 2.41 0.12
N VAL A 29 7.78 2.07 -0.10
CA VAL A 29 8.45 0.96 0.63
C VAL A 29 8.34 1.17 2.14
N ARG A 30 8.61 2.41 2.60
CA ARG A 30 8.46 2.76 4.02
C ARG A 30 7.03 2.61 4.52
N ALA A 31 6.04 3.08 3.77
CA ALA A 31 4.63 2.92 4.11
C ALA A 31 4.26 1.43 4.22
N CYS A 32 4.67 0.61 3.24
CA CYS A 32 4.46 -0.83 3.25
C CYS A 32 5.04 -1.50 4.50
N GLY A 33 6.26 -1.13 4.91
CA GLY A 33 6.84 -1.61 6.18
C GLY A 33 6.03 -1.19 7.40
N CYS A 34 5.57 0.07 7.47
CA CYS A 34 4.78 0.57 8.60
C CYS A 34 3.39 -0.08 8.71
N PHE A 35 2.78 -0.47 7.60
CA PHE A 35 1.43 -1.04 7.54
C PHE A 35 1.42 -2.54 7.25
N SER A 36 2.57 -3.21 7.33
CA SER A 36 2.72 -4.66 7.12
C SER A 36 2.15 -5.15 5.78
N ALA A 37 2.42 -4.42 4.69
CA ALA A 37 2.16 -4.93 3.36
C ALA A 37 3.21 -5.98 2.97
N ASP A 38 2.80 -6.98 2.20
CA ASP A 38 3.62 -8.17 1.93
C ASP A 38 4.54 -8.00 0.73
N HIS A 39 4.16 -7.19 -0.27
CA HIS A 39 4.91 -7.09 -1.52
C HIS A 39 4.63 -5.78 -2.26
N ILE A 40 5.62 -5.33 -3.02
CA ILE A 40 5.48 -4.23 -3.98
C ILE A 40 5.87 -4.74 -5.37
N PHE A 41 4.93 -4.64 -6.32
CA PHE A 41 5.19 -4.85 -7.74
C PHE A 41 5.29 -3.51 -8.46
N TYR A 42 6.14 -3.42 -9.48
CA TYR A 42 6.17 -2.24 -10.34
C TYR A 42 6.40 -2.63 -11.80
N THR A 43 5.95 -1.77 -12.70
CA THR A 43 6.14 -1.96 -14.15
C THR A 43 6.97 -0.84 -14.75
N GLY A 44 7.37 -1.03 -16.01
CA GLY A 44 8.09 -0.03 -16.79
C GLY A 44 9.54 0.14 -16.34
N SER A 45 10.24 1.10 -16.96
CA SER A 45 11.69 1.26 -16.80
C SER A 45 12.11 2.61 -16.21
N ARG A 46 11.13 3.46 -15.84
CA ARG A 46 11.45 4.83 -15.38
C ARG A 46 12.13 4.82 -14.02
N TYR A 47 11.65 3.97 -13.13
CA TYR A 47 12.24 3.77 -11.81
C TYR A 47 13.66 3.23 -11.91
N ASP A 48 13.88 2.16 -12.66
CA ASP A 48 15.21 1.52 -12.82
C ASP A 48 16.26 2.48 -13.37
N ARG A 49 15.86 3.38 -14.28
CA ARG A 49 16.76 4.41 -14.83
C ARG A 49 17.12 5.49 -13.83
N ALA A 50 16.21 5.83 -12.94
CA ALA A 50 16.36 6.93 -11.98
C ALA A 50 16.96 6.47 -10.64
N GLU A 51 16.78 5.22 -10.27
CA GLU A 51 17.18 4.64 -8.99
C GLU A 51 18.68 4.74 -8.70
N PRO A 52 19.61 4.50 -9.66
CA PRO A 52 21.05 4.61 -9.41
C PRO A 52 21.49 6.02 -9.00
N PHE A 53 20.70 7.05 -9.28
CA PHE A 53 20.98 8.43 -8.90
C PHE A 53 20.37 8.85 -7.56
N TYR A 54 19.65 7.93 -6.89
CA TYR A 54 18.99 8.17 -5.62
C TYR A 54 19.76 7.51 -4.47
N THR A 55 20.16 8.30 -3.49
CA THR A 55 20.83 7.81 -2.29
C THR A 55 19.78 7.44 -1.23
N ASP A 56 19.53 6.16 -1.06
CA ASP A 56 18.68 5.67 0.02
C ASP A 56 19.47 5.64 1.34
N THR A 57 19.12 6.53 2.27
CA THR A 57 19.78 6.62 3.58
C THR A 57 19.14 5.72 4.64
N ALA A 58 18.03 5.03 4.33
CA ALA A 58 17.20 4.36 5.35
C ALA A 58 17.30 2.83 5.35
N ASN A 59 17.98 2.21 4.38
CA ASN A 59 18.21 0.73 4.31
C ASN A 59 16.94 -0.15 4.45
N GLN A 60 15.73 0.42 4.20
CA GLN A 60 14.44 -0.27 4.42
C GLN A 60 14.05 -1.23 3.28
N ARG A 61 14.83 -1.26 2.19
CA ARG A 61 14.59 -2.14 1.03
C ARG A 61 14.73 -3.63 1.33
N ASN A 62 15.32 -3.99 2.46
CA ASN A 62 15.56 -5.38 2.81
C ASN A 62 14.35 -6.07 3.46
N GLU A 63 13.29 -5.33 3.82
CA GLU A 63 12.16 -5.89 4.56
C GLU A 63 10.95 -6.18 3.68
N ILE A 64 10.70 -5.36 2.64
CA ILE A 64 9.55 -5.53 1.73
C ILE A 64 10.05 -5.84 0.32
N PRO A 65 9.69 -7.00 -0.27
CA PRO A 65 10.07 -7.33 -1.64
C PRO A 65 9.54 -6.30 -2.64
N LEU A 66 10.43 -5.79 -3.51
CA LEU A 66 10.14 -4.88 -4.61
C LEU A 66 10.49 -5.56 -5.93
N THR A 67 9.49 -5.97 -6.71
CA THR A 67 9.67 -6.82 -7.89
C THR A 67 9.18 -6.12 -9.16
N HIS A 68 10.05 -6.05 -10.17
CA HIS A 68 9.67 -5.64 -11.52
C HIS A 68 8.85 -6.74 -12.20
N ILE A 69 7.74 -6.34 -12.85
CA ILE A 69 6.87 -7.22 -13.64
C ILE A 69 6.42 -6.51 -14.93
N ASP A 70 5.96 -7.27 -15.91
CA ASP A 70 5.53 -6.70 -17.20
C ASP A 70 4.13 -6.09 -17.14
N SER A 71 3.23 -6.67 -16.33
CA SER A 71 1.83 -6.23 -16.20
C SER A 71 1.36 -6.32 -14.75
N LEU A 72 0.77 -5.23 -14.22
CA LEU A 72 0.23 -5.20 -12.85
C LEU A 72 -0.96 -6.14 -12.67
N THR A 73 -1.78 -6.32 -13.70
CA THR A 73 -2.95 -7.20 -13.65
C THR A 73 -2.61 -8.69 -13.81
N GLU A 74 -1.33 -8.98 -14.10
CA GLU A 74 -0.78 -10.32 -14.21
C GLU A 74 0.30 -10.58 -13.14
N ALA A 75 0.26 -9.81 -12.05
CA ALA A 75 1.14 -10.00 -10.92
C ALA A 75 1.04 -11.45 -10.39
N PRO A 76 2.17 -12.05 -9.97
CA PRO A 76 2.19 -13.44 -9.50
C PRO A 76 1.61 -13.57 -8.08
N VAL A 77 0.32 -13.28 -7.97
CA VAL A 77 -0.46 -13.41 -6.72
C VAL A 77 -1.40 -14.62 -6.82
N LYS A 78 -1.91 -15.06 -5.66
CA LYS A 78 -2.87 -16.17 -5.64
C LYS A 78 -4.21 -15.77 -6.27
N PRO A 79 -4.99 -16.72 -6.81
CA PRO A 79 -6.25 -16.44 -7.49
C PRO A 79 -7.33 -15.76 -6.63
N GLU A 80 -7.27 -15.95 -5.31
CA GLU A 80 -8.19 -15.33 -4.34
C GLU A 80 -7.88 -13.86 -4.06
N VAL A 81 -6.70 -13.35 -4.45
CA VAL A 81 -6.30 -11.96 -4.27
C VAL A 81 -7.10 -11.06 -5.20
N LYS A 82 -7.84 -10.13 -4.62
CA LYS A 82 -8.61 -9.14 -5.38
C LYS A 82 -7.72 -8.02 -5.91
N ILE A 83 -7.89 -7.67 -7.17
CA ILE A 83 -7.19 -6.56 -7.82
C ILE A 83 -8.04 -5.31 -7.71
N ILE A 84 -7.54 -4.29 -7.03
CA ILE A 84 -8.25 -3.03 -6.80
C ILE A 84 -7.45 -1.88 -7.39
N SER A 85 -8.00 -1.19 -8.38
CA SER A 85 -7.41 0.04 -8.91
C SER A 85 -7.74 1.23 -8.01
N VAL A 86 -6.73 2.07 -7.74
CA VAL A 86 -6.88 3.32 -6.98
C VAL A 86 -6.70 4.48 -7.96
N GLU A 87 -7.84 5.04 -8.41
CA GLU A 87 -7.82 6.01 -9.51
C GLU A 87 -9.03 6.97 -9.43
N LEU A 88 -8.87 8.20 -9.92
CA LEU A 88 -9.97 9.16 -10.10
C LEU A 88 -10.76 8.77 -11.37
N CYS A 89 -11.67 7.84 -11.21
CA CYS A 89 -12.46 7.25 -12.28
C CYS A 89 -13.96 7.45 -12.00
N GLU A 90 -14.75 7.78 -13.05
CA GLU A 90 -16.21 7.86 -12.91
C GLU A 90 -16.77 6.50 -12.46
N ASN A 91 -17.73 6.53 -11.55
CA ASN A 91 -18.34 5.37 -10.90
C ASN A 91 -17.42 4.57 -9.96
N ALA A 92 -16.20 5.05 -9.67
CA ALA A 92 -15.36 4.46 -8.63
C ALA A 92 -15.99 4.64 -7.24
N VAL A 93 -15.73 3.70 -6.33
CA VAL A 93 -16.23 3.74 -4.96
C VAL A 93 -15.37 4.69 -4.11
N PRO A 94 -15.96 5.63 -3.35
CA PRO A 94 -15.18 6.43 -2.40
C PRO A 94 -14.49 5.53 -1.37
N LEU A 95 -13.20 5.80 -1.11
CA LEU A 95 -12.43 4.99 -0.15
C LEU A 95 -13.09 4.94 1.24
N THR A 96 -13.77 6.02 1.65
CA THR A 96 -14.53 6.09 2.92
C THR A 96 -15.60 5.01 3.06
N ASP A 97 -16.21 4.62 1.95
CA ASP A 97 -17.32 3.66 1.90
C ASP A 97 -16.87 2.26 1.48
N TYR A 98 -15.61 2.14 1.05
CA TYR A 98 -15.06 0.89 0.54
C TYR A 98 -14.75 -0.10 1.67
N ARG A 99 -15.15 -1.35 1.49
CA ARG A 99 -14.79 -2.45 2.39
C ARG A 99 -13.63 -3.22 1.77
N HIS A 100 -12.47 -3.15 2.40
CA HIS A 100 -11.27 -3.83 1.93
C HIS A 100 -11.40 -5.36 2.00
N PRO A 101 -11.07 -6.11 0.94
CA PRO A 101 -10.96 -7.56 1.01
C PRO A 101 -9.75 -7.97 1.89
N GLU A 102 -9.81 -9.18 2.44
CA GLU A 102 -8.74 -9.72 3.27
C GLU A 102 -7.44 -9.86 2.46
N GLN A 103 -7.56 -10.30 1.21
CA GLN A 103 -6.44 -10.46 0.28
C GLN A 103 -6.60 -9.49 -0.89
N ALA A 104 -5.66 -8.57 -1.03
CA ALA A 104 -5.76 -7.49 -2.01
C ALA A 104 -4.41 -7.11 -2.64
N LEU A 105 -4.45 -6.80 -3.94
CA LEU A 105 -3.42 -6.09 -4.67
C LEU A 105 -3.99 -4.74 -5.11
N TYR A 106 -3.44 -3.65 -4.58
CA TYR A 106 -3.86 -2.29 -4.93
C TYR A 106 -2.97 -1.69 -6.00
N LEU A 107 -3.57 -1.27 -7.12
CA LEU A 107 -2.88 -0.72 -8.27
C LEU A 107 -2.94 0.80 -8.28
N PHE A 108 -1.80 1.43 -8.50
CA PHE A 108 -1.64 2.88 -8.60
C PHE A 108 -1.01 3.25 -9.93
N GLY A 109 -1.53 4.30 -10.56
CA GLY A 109 -0.96 4.88 -11.77
C GLY A 109 0.36 5.61 -11.52
N PRO A 110 1.09 5.96 -12.60
CA PRO A 110 2.28 6.80 -12.49
C PRO A 110 1.92 8.22 -12.05
N GLU A 111 2.91 8.99 -11.60
CA GLU A 111 2.71 10.34 -11.05
C GLU A 111 2.17 11.36 -12.05
N ASP A 112 2.36 11.11 -13.34
CA ASP A 112 2.04 12.05 -14.43
C ASP A 112 0.94 11.55 -15.40
N TYR A 113 0.39 10.35 -15.17
CA TYR A 113 -0.70 9.76 -15.96
C TYR A 113 -1.61 8.91 -15.07
N SER A 114 -2.78 8.56 -15.59
CA SER A 114 -3.71 7.62 -14.98
C SER A 114 -3.38 6.17 -15.34
N LEU A 115 -3.99 5.22 -14.61
CA LEU A 115 -4.05 3.83 -15.02
C LEU A 115 -4.76 3.70 -16.37
N SER A 116 -4.37 2.70 -17.17
CA SER A 116 -5.02 2.46 -18.45
C SER A 116 -6.44 1.94 -18.27
N GLN A 117 -7.31 2.20 -19.27
CA GLN A 117 -8.67 1.65 -19.28
C GLN A 117 -8.65 0.10 -19.24
N GLU A 118 -7.65 -0.52 -19.83
CA GLU A 118 -7.47 -1.97 -19.77
C GLU A 118 -7.22 -2.45 -18.34
N THR A 119 -6.37 -1.74 -17.58
CA THR A 119 -6.12 -2.04 -16.16
C THR A 119 -7.40 -1.89 -15.34
N ILE A 120 -8.14 -0.80 -15.55
CA ILE A 120 -9.44 -0.57 -14.89
C ILE A 120 -10.42 -1.71 -15.19
N ASN A 121 -10.53 -2.13 -16.45
CA ASN A 121 -11.44 -3.19 -16.87
C ASN A 121 -11.08 -4.59 -16.34
N LYS A 122 -9.81 -4.82 -15.99
CA LYS A 122 -9.31 -6.06 -15.39
C LYS A 122 -9.33 -6.06 -13.87
N SER A 123 -9.63 -4.93 -13.24
CA SER A 123 -9.73 -4.82 -11.78
C SER A 123 -11.08 -5.34 -11.28
N ASP A 124 -11.06 -5.99 -10.12
CA ASP A 124 -12.29 -6.42 -9.43
C ASP A 124 -13.10 -5.21 -8.94
N ASP A 125 -12.39 -4.18 -8.44
CA ASP A 125 -12.98 -2.94 -7.95
C ASP A 125 -12.10 -1.73 -8.34
N VAL A 126 -12.74 -0.56 -8.37
CA VAL A 126 -12.04 0.73 -8.52
C VAL A 126 -12.46 1.64 -7.36
N VAL A 127 -11.47 2.19 -6.66
CA VAL A 127 -11.69 3.09 -5.54
C VAL A 127 -10.99 4.43 -5.77
N PHE A 128 -11.50 5.49 -5.17
CA PHE A 128 -10.84 6.80 -5.18
C PHE A 128 -10.83 7.44 -3.80
N ILE A 129 -9.83 8.29 -3.56
CA ILE A 129 -9.77 9.09 -2.34
C ILE A 129 -10.47 10.42 -2.61
N PRO A 130 -11.56 10.76 -1.89
CA PRO A 130 -12.34 11.98 -2.14
C PRO A 130 -11.58 13.22 -1.66
N THR A 131 -10.83 13.84 -2.56
CA THR A 131 -10.04 15.06 -2.35
C THR A 131 -10.34 16.11 -3.41
N THR A 132 -10.03 17.36 -3.14
CA THR A 132 -10.23 18.47 -4.07
C THR A 132 -9.13 18.60 -5.12
N GLY A 133 -8.09 17.76 -5.08
CA GLY A 133 -6.97 17.76 -6.02
C GLY A 133 -6.25 16.42 -6.04
N CYS A 134 -5.32 16.25 -6.98
CA CYS A 134 -4.52 15.02 -7.08
C CYS A 134 -3.50 14.94 -5.94
N LEU A 135 -3.50 13.80 -5.26
CA LEU A 135 -2.51 13.50 -4.24
C LEU A 135 -1.21 12.97 -4.87
N ASN A 136 -0.11 13.17 -4.16
CA ASN A 136 1.15 12.50 -4.47
C ASN A 136 1.00 10.97 -4.34
N LEU A 137 1.69 10.19 -5.18
CA LEU A 137 1.63 8.73 -5.19
C LEU A 137 1.85 8.11 -3.80
N SER A 138 2.93 8.50 -3.13
CA SER A 138 3.23 7.93 -1.80
C SER A 138 2.22 8.36 -0.73
N ALA A 139 1.68 9.57 -0.81
CA ALA A 139 0.60 10.02 0.07
C ALA A 139 -0.68 9.20 -0.14
N THR A 140 -1.02 8.92 -1.40
CA THR A 140 -2.17 8.07 -1.76
C THR A 140 -2.04 6.67 -1.18
N VAL A 141 -0.86 6.05 -1.32
CA VAL A 141 -0.58 4.72 -0.76
C VAL A 141 -0.68 4.73 0.78
N ASN A 142 -0.13 5.74 1.45
CA ASN A 142 -0.22 5.87 2.91
C ASN A 142 -1.68 5.96 3.38
N LEU A 143 -2.50 6.79 2.73
CA LEU A 143 -3.91 6.95 3.08
C LEU A 143 -4.70 5.67 2.87
N LEU A 144 -4.48 4.97 1.76
CA LEU A 144 -5.13 3.69 1.49
C LEU A 144 -4.76 2.63 2.53
N LEU A 145 -3.47 2.48 2.83
CA LEU A 145 -3.00 1.49 3.81
C LEU A 145 -3.49 1.82 5.22
N TYR A 146 -3.55 3.11 5.59
CA TYR A 146 -4.12 3.55 6.85
C TYR A 146 -5.62 3.23 6.92
N ASP A 147 -6.40 3.57 5.87
CA ASP A 147 -7.84 3.29 5.81
C ASP A 147 -8.10 1.77 5.91
N ARG A 148 -7.32 0.96 5.18
CA ARG A 148 -7.38 -0.49 5.28
C ARG A 148 -7.13 -0.96 6.71
N MET A 149 -6.07 -0.49 7.34
CA MET A 149 -5.71 -0.85 8.70
C MET A 149 -6.84 -0.53 9.69
N ILE A 150 -7.36 0.70 9.69
CA ILE A 150 -8.40 1.09 10.65
C ILE A 150 -9.73 0.36 10.46
N LYS A 151 -10.05 -0.04 9.22
CA LYS A 151 -11.28 -0.78 8.90
C LYS A 151 -11.18 -2.28 9.21
N GLN A 152 -9.96 -2.83 9.27
CA GLN A 152 -9.73 -4.26 9.53
C GLN A 152 -9.24 -4.54 10.96
N THR A 153 -8.70 -3.54 11.63
CA THR A 153 -8.13 -3.70 12.97
C THR A 153 -9.17 -3.42 14.05
N LYS A 154 -9.14 -4.25 15.10
CA LYS A 154 -9.89 -3.97 16.33
C LYS A 154 -9.38 -2.68 16.98
N VAL A 155 -10.29 -1.91 17.57
CA VAL A 155 -9.94 -0.75 18.38
C VAL A 155 -8.95 -1.16 19.50
N LEU A 156 -7.79 -0.51 19.52
CA LEU A 156 -6.77 -0.77 20.54
C LEU A 156 -7.26 -0.32 21.92
N SER A 157 -7.02 -1.15 22.93
CA SER A 157 -7.11 -0.70 24.32
C SER A 157 -6.00 0.31 24.62
N HIS A 158 -6.16 1.06 25.70
CA HIS A 158 -5.14 2.05 26.11
C HIS A 158 -3.77 1.39 26.42
N ILE A 159 -3.76 0.18 26.93
CA ILE A 159 -2.53 -0.59 27.19
C ILE A 159 -1.86 -0.98 25.88
N GLU A 160 -2.60 -1.59 24.94
CA GLU A 160 -2.09 -1.98 23.63
C GLU A 160 -1.56 -0.79 22.83
N ALA A 161 -2.23 0.36 22.90
CA ALA A 161 -1.76 1.60 22.28
C ALA A 161 -0.41 2.06 22.84
N ASN A 162 -0.24 2.03 24.16
CA ASN A 162 1.03 2.40 24.81
C ASN A 162 2.16 1.42 24.50
N ASP A 163 1.86 0.13 24.40
CA ASP A 163 2.86 -0.89 24.03
C ASP A 163 3.29 -0.71 22.58
N LEU A 164 2.35 -0.42 21.66
CA LEU A 164 2.66 -0.08 20.28
C LEU A 164 3.54 1.17 20.19
N ILE A 165 3.22 2.24 20.94
CA ILE A 165 4.04 3.45 20.96
C ILE A 165 5.47 3.13 21.43
N ARG A 166 5.63 2.34 22.50
CA ARG A 166 6.95 1.98 23.03
C ARG A 166 7.78 1.17 22.06
N SER A 167 7.16 0.24 21.31
CA SER A 167 7.84 -0.59 20.33
C SER A 167 8.20 0.15 19.05
N SER A 168 7.39 1.16 18.67
CA SER A 168 7.53 1.86 17.39
C SER A 168 8.34 3.15 17.47
N ARG A 169 8.51 3.73 18.67
CA ARG A 169 9.21 5.00 18.84
C ARG A 169 10.74 4.85 18.82
N ASP A 170 11.44 5.92 18.42
CA ASP A 170 12.88 6.04 18.56
C ASP A 170 13.30 5.85 20.02
N CYS A 171 14.46 5.21 20.26
CA CYS A 171 15.03 4.98 21.60
C CYS A 171 15.31 6.28 22.39
N ARG A 172 15.39 7.42 21.72
CA ARG A 172 15.55 8.75 22.33
C ARG A 172 14.23 9.44 22.68
N ASN A 173 13.11 8.91 22.19
CA ASN A 173 11.79 9.49 22.42
C ASN A 173 11.18 8.92 23.70
N ASN A 174 11.11 9.76 24.75
CA ASN A 174 10.49 9.44 26.04
C ASN A 174 9.33 10.39 26.39
N LEU A 175 8.67 10.95 25.36
CA LEU A 175 7.57 11.89 25.54
C LEU A 175 6.35 11.20 26.13
N ILE A 176 5.71 11.87 27.10
CA ILE A 176 4.49 11.43 27.78
C ILE A 176 3.53 12.62 27.80
N VAL A 177 2.29 12.40 27.40
CA VAL A 177 1.22 13.39 27.58
C VAL A 177 0.91 13.44 29.08
N LYS A 178 0.96 14.63 29.68
CA LYS A 178 0.56 14.84 31.09
C LYS A 178 -0.97 14.85 31.16
N ASP A 179 -1.50 14.26 32.23
CA ASP A 179 -2.90 14.34 32.59
C ASP A 179 -3.28 15.78 32.98
#